data_e91cac03f2979eef2cf9544a72c9f048
#
_entry.id   e91cac03f2979eef2cf9544a72c9f048
#
_cell.length_a   1.000
_cell.length_b   1.000
_cell.length_c   1.000
_cell.angle_alpha   90.00
_cell.angle_beta   90.00
_cell.angle_gamma   90.00
#
_symmetry.space_group_name_H-M   'P 1'
#
loop_
_entity.id
_entity.type
_entity.pdbx_description
1 polymer ?
#
loop_
_entity_poly.entity_id
_entity_poly.type
_entity_poly.pdbx_seq_one_letter_code
_entity_poly.pdbx_strand_id
1 'polypeptide(L)'
;MAGSVVAAFSGGILLSACGKSNNTVGGGTTGTTGATGTTGATSPGPMEDTLNFYHWAAYDDPKIFKKFTDQYGPSTKIDVYASNEEMIAKLVAAGGTSGYDIVVPTGVYIPQMAANGLLEELDLARIPNFKNLQTAYTNQAWDPGNKHSVCKDWGSTGWIVDKTVVSTPIKTWNDFIAAAKGPASGNISVLDAPTDLTGIYFWANGLDWTTTDPAQLDACEKFTVNDLAPHVKAFDSYPGIALTQGNYGLSQAWNGDARQGLLATKDPSRYAWGLGTPLTELWMDNWTIVKNPPHPNAAYGWINFILDPTISLQDLEFHGYNTGITGVKEAAQAANFKFLDMVFFSDAQVATFRAGAVNSANQRLVDIWNKAKAAAGG
;
A
#
# COMPACT_ATOMS: atom_id res chain seq x y z
N MET A 1 -16.58 45.05 -5.77
CA MET A 1 -15.99 45.67 -6.96
C MET A 1 -15.06 44.61 -7.53
N ALA A 2 -15.51 43.79 -8.42
CA ALA A 2 -15.57 43.93 -9.85
C ALA A 2 -14.17 43.81 -10.48
N GLY A 3 -14.01 42.80 -11.31
CA GLY A 3 -12.96 42.71 -12.29
C GLY A 3 -12.76 41.34 -12.88
N SER A 4 -13.73 40.84 -13.68
CA SER A 4 -13.53 39.69 -14.60
C SER A 4 -12.67 40.12 -15.78
N VAL A 5 -11.74 39.30 -16.23
CA VAL A 5 -11.20 39.36 -17.58
C VAL A 5 -11.26 37.98 -18.22
N VAL A 6 -12.16 37.85 -19.16
CA VAL A 6 -12.25 36.77 -20.15
C VAL A 6 -11.40 37.20 -21.35
N ALA A 7 -10.50 36.35 -21.81
CA ALA A 7 -9.87 36.50 -23.12
C ALA A 7 -10.03 35.18 -23.91
N ALA A 8 -10.94 35.25 -24.87
CA ALA A 8 -11.08 34.27 -25.95
C ALA A 8 -10.10 34.61 -27.08
N PHE A 9 -9.42 33.59 -27.60
CA PHE A 9 -8.79 33.69 -28.93
C PHE A 9 -9.21 32.51 -29.79
N SER A 10 -9.83 32.89 -30.88
CA SER A 10 -10.34 32.06 -31.99
C SER A 10 -9.31 31.97 -33.11
N GLY A 11 -9.23 30.78 -33.72
CA GLY A 11 -9.16 30.67 -35.18
C GLY A 11 -7.80 30.52 -35.85
N GLY A 12 -7.65 29.46 -36.62
CA GLY A 12 -6.62 29.35 -37.63
C GLY A 12 -6.49 27.95 -38.23
N ILE A 13 -7.39 27.61 -39.18
CA ILE A 13 -7.27 26.46 -40.10
C ILE A 13 -6.30 26.83 -41.20
N LEU A 14 -5.37 25.95 -41.57
CA LEU A 14 -4.81 25.87 -42.92
C LEU A 14 -4.50 24.42 -43.30
N LEU A 15 -5.10 24.03 -44.39
CA LEU A 15 -4.99 22.80 -45.18
C LEU A 15 -3.81 22.84 -46.14
N SER A 16 -3.51 21.66 -46.65
CA SER A 16 -2.81 21.28 -47.91
C SER A 16 -1.32 20.87 -47.73
N ALA A 17 -0.79 19.86 -48.43
CA ALA A 17 -1.21 19.25 -49.69
C ALA A 17 -0.52 17.88 -49.86
N CYS A 18 -1.12 17.09 -50.75
CA CYS A 18 -0.69 15.82 -51.31
C CYS A 18 0.67 15.79 -51.97
N GLY A 19 1.34 14.62 -51.94
CA GLY A 19 2.41 14.25 -52.85
C GLY A 19 2.37 12.75 -53.13
N LYS A 20 1.90 12.38 -54.32
CA LYS A 20 1.95 11.02 -54.91
C LYS A 20 3.27 10.83 -55.66
N SER A 21 3.80 9.62 -55.69
CA SER A 21 4.18 8.82 -56.90
C SER A 21 4.85 7.51 -56.46
N ASN A 22 4.35 6.45 -56.87
CA ASN A 22 4.42 5.56 -58.05
C ASN A 22 5.44 4.43 -57.93
N ASN A 23 4.87 3.25 -57.87
CA ASN A 23 5.16 1.97 -58.55
C ASN A 23 6.55 1.60 -59.02
N THR A 24 6.97 0.38 -58.63
CA THR A 24 7.25 -0.65 -59.66
C THR A 24 7.00 -2.08 -59.14
N VAL A 25 6.43 -2.87 -60.01
CA VAL A 25 6.02 -4.27 -59.90
C VAL A 25 7.21 -5.20 -60.16
N GLY A 26 7.32 -6.27 -59.43
CA GLY A 26 8.21 -7.41 -59.72
C GLY A 26 7.72 -8.65 -58.99
N GLY A 27 7.16 -9.59 -59.74
CA GLY A 27 6.50 -10.78 -59.24
C GLY A 27 7.44 -11.94 -58.93
N GLY A 28 6.87 -12.91 -58.26
CA GLY A 28 7.32 -14.30 -58.39
C GLY A 28 7.47 -15.10 -57.10
N THR A 29 6.56 -16.02 -56.98
CA THR A 29 6.62 -17.39 -56.51
C THR A 29 6.27 -17.72 -55.07
N THR A 30 5.20 -18.46 -54.99
CA THR A 30 4.64 -19.34 -53.94
C THR A 30 5.67 -20.16 -53.16
N GLY A 31 5.54 -20.10 -51.83
CA GLY A 31 6.14 -21.02 -50.91
C GLY A 31 5.32 -21.07 -49.62
N THR A 32 4.35 -22.00 -49.58
CA THR A 32 3.61 -22.36 -48.37
C THR A 32 4.53 -23.14 -47.43
N THR A 33 4.92 -22.55 -46.33
CA THR A 33 5.42 -23.28 -45.16
C THR A 33 4.72 -22.79 -43.94
N GLY A 34 3.93 -23.66 -43.29
CA GLY A 34 3.27 -23.41 -42.04
C GLY A 34 4.27 -23.08 -40.95
N ALA A 35 4.22 -21.89 -40.45
CA ALA A 35 4.87 -21.51 -39.21
C ALA A 35 3.94 -21.87 -38.07
N THR A 36 4.21 -22.98 -37.40
CA THR A 36 3.79 -23.24 -36.03
C THR A 36 4.34 -22.10 -35.18
N GLY A 37 3.45 -21.21 -34.77
CA GLY A 37 3.78 -20.16 -33.83
C GLY A 37 4.14 -20.74 -32.47
N THR A 38 5.42 -20.98 -32.24
CA THR A 38 5.99 -21.05 -30.91
C THR A 38 5.86 -19.62 -30.34
N THR A 39 4.97 -19.46 -29.36
CA THR A 39 4.99 -18.29 -28.46
C THR A 39 6.30 -18.35 -27.67
N GLY A 40 7.37 -17.83 -28.25
CA GLY A 40 8.63 -17.62 -27.57
C GLY A 40 8.39 -16.57 -26.48
N ALA A 41 8.68 -16.94 -25.24
CA ALA A 41 8.85 -15.97 -24.18
C ALA A 41 9.85 -14.91 -24.67
N THR A 42 9.38 -13.70 -24.89
CA THR A 42 10.23 -12.57 -25.25
C THR A 42 11.16 -12.32 -24.07
N SER A 43 12.47 -12.58 -24.27
CA SER A 43 13.48 -12.12 -23.31
C SER A 43 13.22 -10.63 -23.04
N PRO A 44 13.24 -10.20 -21.78
CA PRO A 44 13.17 -8.79 -21.48
C PRO A 44 14.26 -8.08 -22.30
N GLY A 45 13.90 -6.97 -22.98
CA GLY A 45 14.89 -6.12 -23.64
C GLY A 45 15.93 -5.62 -22.62
N PRO A 46 17.05 -5.00 -23.06
CA PRO A 46 17.98 -4.39 -22.13
C PRO A 46 17.24 -3.40 -21.24
N MET A 47 17.57 -3.41 -19.93
CA MET A 47 17.01 -2.45 -18.99
C MET A 47 17.48 -1.04 -19.34
N GLU A 48 16.62 -0.08 -19.09
CA GLU A 48 16.95 1.35 -19.18
C GLU A 48 17.88 1.76 -18.04
N ASP A 49 18.51 2.94 -18.14
CA ASP A 49 19.53 3.40 -17.18
C ASP A 49 18.95 3.96 -15.85
N THR A 50 17.64 4.11 -15.77
CA THR A 50 16.96 4.71 -14.61
C THR A 50 15.69 3.95 -14.31
N LEU A 51 15.27 3.98 -13.03
CA LEU A 51 13.98 3.49 -12.55
C LEU A 51 13.42 4.48 -11.53
N ASN A 52 12.23 5.01 -11.78
CA ASN A 52 11.60 6.06 -10.99
C ASN A 52 10.44 5.48 -10.18
N PHE A 53 10.54 5.57 -8.87
CA PHE A 53 9.51 5.17 -7.93
C PHE A 53 8.73 6.36 -7.39
N TYR A 54 7.46 6.15 -7.12
CA TYR A 54 6.64 7.00 -6.29
C TYR A 54 5.90 6.10 -5.30
N HIS A 55 6.39 6.05 -4.05
CA HIS A 55 5.88 5.10 -3.06
C HIS A 55 5.93 5.66 -1.63
N TRP A 56 5.62 4.84 -0.63
CA TRP A 56 5.62 5.21 0.78
C TRP A 56 7.02 5.53 1.28
N ALA A 57 7.12 6.43 2.27
CA ALA A 57 8.40 6.80 2.88
C ALA A 57 8.98 5.64 3.70
N ALA A 58 10.30 5.42 3.63
CA ALA A 58 11.05 4.43 4.41
C ALA A 58 10.47 2.99 4.35
N TYR A 59 9.99 2.57 3.19
CA TYR A 59 9.22 1.34 3.00
C TYR A 59 9.99 0.18 2.39
N ASP A 60 11.20 0.39 1.92
CA ASP A 60 12.12 -0.64 1.43
C ASP A 60 13.53 -0.37 1.94
N ASP A 61 14.32 -1.43 2.15
CA ASP A 61 15.71 -1.27 2.57
C ASP A 61 16.52 -0.56 1.48
N PRO A 62 17.11 0.61 1.76
CA PRO A 62 17.92 1.35 0.78
C PRO A 62 19.06 0.52 0.15
N LYS A 63 19.53 -0.51 0.85
CA LYS A 63 20.55 -1.42 0.33
C LYS A 63 20.03 -2.30 -0.81
N ILE A 64 18.71 -2.55 -0.87
CA ILE A 64 18.09 -3.36 -1.94
C ILE A 64 18.12 -2.58 -3.24
N PHE A 65 17.80 -1.27 -3.22
CA PHE A 65 17.91 -0.40 -4.39
C PHE A 65 19.36 -0.39 -4.92
N LYS A 66 20.33 -0.27 -4.01
CA LYS A 66 21.74 -0.35 -4.40
C LYS A 66 22.10 -1.71 -5.01
N LYS A 67 21.63 -2.82 -4.45
CA LYS A 67 21.86 -4.16 -5.02
C LYS A 67 21.30 -4.28 -6.43
N PHE A 68 20.08 -3.75 -6.65
CA PHE A 68 19.46 -3.74 -7.97
C PHE A 68 20.32 -2.97 -8.98
N THR A 69 20.76 -1.75 -8.62
CA THR A 69 21.66 -0.94 -9.45
C THR A 69 22.99 -1.66 -9.74
N ASP A 70 23.62 -2.21 -8.71
CA ASP A 70 24.90 -2.91 -8.85
C ASP A 70 24.79 -4.16 -9.76
N GLN A 71 23.64 -4.84 -9.75
CA GLN A 71 23.43 -6.09 -10.48
C GLN A 71 22.94 -5.86 -11.91
N TYR A 72 22.09 -4.87 -12.14
CA TYR A 72 21.35 -4.69 -13.39
C TYR A 72 21.63 -3.38 -14.11
N GLY A 73 22.22 -2.38 -13.46
CA GLY A 73 22.61 -1.11 -14.04
C GLY A 73 21.71 0.08 -13.73
N PRO A 74 20.36 -0.02 -13.73
CA PRO A 74 19.50 1.15 -13.55
C PRO A 74 19.75 1.87 -12.22
N SER A 75 19.94 3.19 -12.27
CA SER A 75 19.91 4.04 -11.09
C SER A 75 18.47 4.22 -10.61
N THR A 76 18.24 4.15 -9.31
CA THR A 76 16.90 4.30 -8.74
C THR A 76 16.66 5.71 -8.21
N LYS A 77 15.49 6.28 -8.51
CA LYS A 77 15.01 7.55 -7.95
C LYS A 77 13.71 7.30 -7.22
N ILE A 78 13.57 7.86 -6.02
CA ILE A 78 12.47 7.59 -5.14
C ILE A 78 11.85 8.91 -4.71
N ASP A 79 10.61 9.14 -5.12
CA ASP A 79 9.73 10.17 -4.57
C ASP A 79 8.74 9.49 -3.62
N VAL A 80 8.25 10.23 -2.62
CA VAL A 80 7.36 9.68 -1.60
C VAL A 80 6.01 10.38 -1.59
N TYR A 81 4.97 9.65 -1.15
CA TYR A 81 3.64 10.16 -0.85
C TYR A 81 3.21 9.74 0.55
N ALA A 82 2.24 10.45 1.09
CA ALA A 82 1.69 10.22 2.42
C ALA A 82 0.35 9.45 2.40
N SER A 83 -0.33 9.37 1.23
CA SER A 83 -1.60 8.64 1.07
C SER A 83 -1.81 8.14 -0.36
N ASN A 84 -2.67 7.13 -0.51
CA ASN A 84 -3.09 6.65 -1.83
C ASN A 84 -3.80 7.76 -2.63
N GLU A 85 -4.57 8.61 -1.98
CA GLU A 85 -5.28 9.72 -2.59
C GLU A 85 -4.31 10.75 -3.18
N GLU A 86 -3.25 11.10 -2.46
CA GLU A 86 -2.19 12.00 -2.94
C GLU A 86 -1.52 11.42 -4.18
N MET A 87 -1.14 10.14 -4.13
CA MET A 87 -0.52 9.43 -5.24
C MET A 87 -1.44 9.42 -6.47
N ILE A 88 -2.71 9.03 -6.32
CA ILE A 88 -3.70 8.99 -7.40
C ILE A 88 -3.92 10.39 -8.00
N ALA A 89 -4.09 11.41 -7.15
CA ALA A 89 -4.30 12.78 -7.61
C ALA A 89 -3.12 13.28 -8.46
N LYS A 90 -1.89 12.96 -8.07
CA LYS A 90 -0.68 13.33 -8.83
C LYS A 90 -0.63 12.60 -10.19
N LEU A 91 -0.94 11.30 -10.22
CA LEU A 91 -0.99 10.54 -11.48
C LEU A 91 -2.08 11.05 -12.42
N VAL A 92 -3.27 11.36 -11.91
CA VAL A 92 -4.39 11.95 -12.68
C VAL A 92 -3.99 13.30 -13.25
N ALA A 93 -3.39 14.18 -12.44
CA ALA A 93 -2.95 15.50 -12.87
C ALA A 93 -1.88 15.46 -13.98
N ALA A 94 -1.08 14.40 -14.01
CA ALA A 94 -0.04 14.21 -15.02
C ALA A 94 -0.57 13.79 -16.40
N GLY A 95 -1.85 13.42 -16.52
CA GLY A 95 -2.49 13.12 -17.80
C GLY A 95 -1.94 11.91 -18.55
N GLY A 96 -1.44 10.90 -17.85
CA GLY A 96 -1.02 9.61 -18.42
C GLY A 96 0.49 9.43 -18.65
N THR A 97 1.32 10.42 -18.30
CA THR A 97 2.80 10.32 -18.31
C THR A 97 3.36 11.05 -17.10
N SER A 98 3.33 10.39 -15.95
CA SER A 98 3.76 11.02 -14.69
C SER A 98 5.28 11.16 -14.54
N GLY A 99 6.06 10.47 -15.38
CA GLY A 99 7.50 10.34 -15.23
C GLY A 99 7.92 9.26 -14.23
N TYR A 100 6.97 8.59 -13.58
CA TYR A 100 7.19 7.43 -12.73
C TYR A 100 7.03 6.12 -13.49
N ASP A 101 7.68 5.08 -12.99
CA ASP A 101 7.60 3.72 -13.51
C ASP A 101 6.77 2.82 -12.58
N ILE A 102 7.03 2.92 -11.29
CA ILE A 102 6.43 2.08 -10.27
C ILE A 102 5.74 2.94 -9.21
N VAL A 103 4.52 2.53 -8.84
CA VAL A 103 3.81 2.99 -7.65
C VAL A 103 3.36 1.79 -6.81
N VAL A 104 3.11 2.04 -5.52
CA VAL A 104 2.81 0.97 -4.54
C VAL A 104 1.46 1.26 -3.85
N PRO A 105 0.33 1.12 -4.56
CA PRO A 105 -0.99 1.33 -3.96
C PRO A 105 -1.39 0.19 -3.03
N THR A 106 -2.21 0.52 -2.04
CA THR A 106 -2.99 -0.47 -1.31
C THR A 106 -4.01 -1.11 -2.25
N GLY A 107 -4.21 -2.42 -2.15
CA GLY A 107 -4.96 -3.23 -3.11
C GLY A 107 -6.35 -2.70 -3.44
N VAL A 108 -7.07 -2.19 -2.45
CA VAL A 108 -8.44 -1.67 -2.63
C VAL A 108 -8.54 -0.46 -3.58
N TYR A 109 -7.43 0.22 -3.86
CA TYR A 109 -7.38 1.34 -4.82
C TYR A 109 -7.10 0.90 -6.27
N ILE A 110 -6.61 -0.33 -6.47
CA ILE A 110 -6.25 -0.85 -7.80
C ILE A 110 -7.42 -0.82 -8.80
N PRO A 111 -8.65 -1.24 -8.44
CA PRO A 111 -9.79 -1.16 -9.37
C PRO A 111 -10.05 0.26 -9.88
N GLN A 112 -9.99 1.25 -8.99
CA GLN A 112 -10.17 2.65 -9.36
C GLN A 112 -9.04 3.15 -10.26
N MET A 113 -7.79 2.81 -9.94
CA MET A 113 -6.63 3.21 -10.73
C MET A 113 -6.65 2.58 -12.13
N ALA A 114 -6.98 1.29 -12.23
CA ALA A 114 -7.12 0.59 -13.50
C ALA A 114 -8.26 1.17 -14.35
N ALA A 115 -9.43 1.43 -13.75
CA ALA A 115 -10.57 2.03 -14.45
C ALA A 115 -10.27 3.44 -14.98
N ASN A 116 -9.41 4.20 -14.29
CA ASN A 116 -8.93 5.51 -14.71
C ASN A 116 -7.74 5.46 -15.69
N GLY A 117 -7.30 4.27 -16.11
CA GLY A 117 -6.19 4.10 -17.05
C GLY A 117 -4.84 4.55 -16.49
N LEU A 118 -4.63 4.47 -15.18
CA LEU A 118 -3.39 4.89 -14.50
C LEU A 118 -2.33 3.80 -14.42
N LEU A 119 -2.72 2.53 -14.64
CA LEU A 119 -1.85 1.37 -14.52
C LEU A 119 -1.69 0.63 -15.85
N GLU A 120 -0.52 0.03 -16.06
CA GLU A 120 -0.32 -0.95 -17.13
C GLU A 120 -0.98 -2.29 -16.79
N GLU A 121 -1.38 -3.05 -17.81
CA GLU A 121 -1.63 -4.48 -17.66
C GLU A 121 -0.29 -5.20 -17.62
N LEU A 122 -0.07 -6.06 -16.61
CA LEU A 122 1.18 -6.77 -16.42
C LEU A 122 1.28 -7.99 -17.34
N ASP A 123 2.42 -8.11 -18.00
CA ASP A 123 2.85 -9.37 -18.62
C ASP A 123 3.60 -10.21 -17.57
N LEU A 124 2.91 -11.13 -16.91
CA LEU A 124 3.49 -11.98 -15.87
C LEU A 124 4.61 -12.91 -16.41
N ALA A 125 4.68 -13.15 -17.73
CA ALA A 125 5.78 -13.89 -18.31
C ALA A 125 7.13 -13.16 -18.19
N ARG A 126 7.10 -11.83 -18.01
CA ARG A 126 8.27 -10.98 -17.72
C ARG A 126 8.66 -10.97 -16.24
N ILE A 127 7.90 -11.62 -15.38
CA ILE A 127 8.13 -11.72 -13.93
C ILE A 127 8.27 -13.18 -13.50
N PRO A 128 9.34 -13.90 -13.92
CA PRO A 128 9.51 -15.31 -13.60
C PRO A 128 9.45 -15.65 -12.11
N ASN A 129 9.84 -14.72 -11.24
CA ASN A 129 9.79 -14.87 -9.78
C ASN A 129 8.37 -14.71 -9.19
N PHE A 130 7.36 -14.36 -10.00
CA PHE A 130 5.95 -14.37 -9.57
C PHE A 130 5.54 -15.73 -8.99
N LYS A 131 6.11 -16.83 -9.48
CA LYS A 131 5.92 -18.19 -8.95
C LYS A 131 6.34 -18.37 -7.49
N ASN A 132 7.15 -17.47 -6.94
CA ASN A 132 7.60 -17.51 -5.56
C ASN A 132 6.53 -16.99 -4.59
N LEU A 133 5.54 -16.23 -5.07
CA LEU A 133 4.39 -15.81 -4.25
C LEU A 133 3.55 -17.04 -3.88
N GLN A 134 3.12 -17.09 -2.62
CA GLN A 134 2.14 -18.06 -2.16
C GLN A 134 0.78 -17.75 -2.80
N THR A 135 0.02 -18.78 -3.13
CA THR A 135 -1.29 -18.65 -3.81
C THR A 135 -2.27 -17.74 -3.06
N ALA A 136 -2.18 -17.70 -1.72
CA ALA A 136 -3.02 -16.83 -0.90
C ALA A 136 -2.83 -15.33 -1.18
N TYR A 137 -1.69 -14.93 -1.76
CA TYR A 137 -1.34 -13.53 -2.03
C TYR A 137 -1.39 -13.19 -3.52
N THR A 138 -1.96 -14.07 -4.34
CA THR A 138 -2.21 -13.88 -5.76
C THR A 138 -3.71 -13.84 -6.04
N ASN A 139 -4.11 -13.33 -7.21
CA ASN A 139 -5.50 -13.36 -7.68
C ASN A 139 -6.50 -12.79 -6.67
N GLN A 140 -6.17 -11.65 -6.07
CA GLN A 140 -7.02 -10.99 -5.08
C GLN A 140 -8.31 -10.45 -5.72
N ALA A 141 -9.35 -10.26 -4.89
CA ALA A 141 -10.65 -9.78 -5.37
C ALA A 141 -10.59 -8.42 -6.06
N TRP A 142 -9.63 -7.57 -5.67
CA TRP A 142 -9.42 -6.25 -6.29
C TRP A 142 -8.61 -6.29 -7.59
N ASP A 143 -7.93 -7.42 -7.89
CA ASP A 143 -7.18 -7.57 -9.14
C ASP A 143 -7.20 -9.04 -9.61
N PRO A 144 -8.35 -9.54 -10.10
CA PRO A 144 -8.47 -10.91 -10.58
C PRO A 144 -7.48 -11.20 -11.72
N GLY A 145 -6.67 -12.26 -11.52
CA GLY A 145 -5.65 -12.66 -12.48
C GLY A 145 -4.35 -11.90 -12.40
N ASN A 146 -4.16 -11.03 -11.38
CA ASN A 146 -2.97 -10.17 -11.24
C ASN A 146 -2.68 -9.35 -12.50
N LYS A 147 -3.73 -8.75 -13.06
CA LYS A 147 -3.64 -7.98 -14.30
C LYS A 147 -2.81 -6.70 -14.15
N HIS A 148 -2.85 -6.07 -12.99
CA HIS A 148 -2.24 -4.76 -12.76
C HIS A 148 -1.25 -4.76 -11.60
N SER A 149 -1.24 -5.81 -10.76
CA SER A 149 -0.54 -5.77 -9.49
C SER A 149 0.10 -7.09 -9.09
N VAL A 150 1.15 -6.96 -8.30
CA VAL A 150 1.85 -8.06 -7.63
C VAL A 150 2.00 -7.70 -6.16
N CYS A 151 1.64 -8.61 -5.25
CA CYS A 151 1.79 -8.38 -3.82
C CYS A 151 3.22 -7.93 -3.49
N LYS A 152 3.34 -6.79 -2.80
CA LYS A 152 4.59 -6.34 -2.18
C LYS A 152 4.68 -6.95 -0.78
N ASP A 153 3.74 -6.57 0.05
CA ASP A 153 3.59 -7.07 1.41
C ASP A 153 2.15 -6.86 1.90
N TRP A 154 1.85 -7.40 3.07
CA TRP A 154 0.55 -7.28 3.69
C TRP A 154 0.64 -7.30 5.21
N GLY A 155 -0.37 -6.77 5.85
CA GLY A 155 -0.42 -6.71 7.29
C GLY A 155 -1.80 -6.44 7.85
N SER A 156 -1.80 -6.02 9.11
CA SER A 156 -3.01 -5.73 9.87
C SER A 156 -2.78 -4.58 10.83
N THR A 157 -3.87 -3.97 11.26
CA THR A 157 -3.89 -2.92 12.26
C THR A 157 -4.23 -3.49 13.63
N GLY A 158 -3.44 -3.10 14.61
CA GLY A 158 -3.60 -3.47 16.01
C GLY A 158 -3.19 -2.33 16.93
N TRP A 159 -2.56 -2.65 18.05
CA TRP A 159 -2.07 -1.65 19.02
C TRP A 159 -0.78 -2.07 19.70
N ILE A 160 -0.07 -1.06 20.20
CA ILE A 160 0.97 -1.22 21.21
C ILE A 160 0.49 -0.59 22.51
N VAL A 161 0.71 -1.28 23.61
CA VAL A 161 0.42 -0.81 24.95
C VAL A 161 1.68 -0.78 25.81
N ASP A 162 1.90 0.32 26.51
CA ASP A 162 2.86 0.43 27.59
C ASP A 162 2.26 -0.18 28.88
N LYS A 163 2.78 -1.30 29.32
CA LYS A 163 2.28 -2.03 30.51
C LYS A 163 2.44 -1.26 31.80
N THR A 164 3.27 -0.20 31.82
CA THR A 164 3.38 0.70 32.99
C THR A 164 2.23 1.69 33.08
N VAL A 165 1.54 1.95 31.96
CA VAL A 165 0.36 2.83 31.90
C VAL A 165 -0.93 2.02 31.96
N VAL A 166 -1.01 0.93 31.19
CA VAL A 166 -2.17 0.03 31.15
C VAL A 166 -1.72 -1.36 31.59
N SER A 167 -1.92 -1.68 32.86
CA SER A 167 -1.49 -2.97 33.44
C SER A 167 -2.45 -4.12 33.11
N THR A 168 -3.71 -3.82 32.77
CA THR A 168 -4.70 -4.84 32.37
C THR A 168 -4.44 -5.28 30.93
N PRO A 169 -4.37 -6.59 30.63
CA PRO A 169 -4.21 -7.06 29.26
C PRO A 169 -5.35 -6.60 28.35
N ILE A 170 -5.02 -6.05 27.20
CA ILE A 170 -5.96 -5.68 26.12
C ILE A 170 -6.02 -6.85 25.13
N LYS A 171 -7.22 -7.38 24.87
CA LYS A 171 -7.44 -8.53 23.97
C LYS A 171 -8.42 -8.24 22.82
N THR A 172 -9.28 -7.25 23.01
CA THR A 172 -10.32 -6.87 22.07
C THR A 172 -10.25 -5.39 21.77
N TRP A 173 -10.86 -4.94 20.67
CA TRP A 173 -11.02 -3.51 20.40
C TRP A 173 -11.86 -2.81 21.49
N ASN A 174 -12.79 -3.53 22.14
CA ASN A 174 -13.52 -2.96 23.28
C ASN A 174 -12.61 -2.74 24.50
N ASP A 175 -11.64 -3.64 24.75
CA ASP A 175 -10.63 -3.41 25.79
C ASP A 175 -9.72 -2.22 25.44
N PHE A 176 -9.34 -2.09 24.15
CA PHE A 176 -8.59 -0.92 23.66
C PHE A 176 -9.35 0.37 23.91
N ILE A 177 -10.64 0.42 23.55
CA ILE A 177 -11.50 1.59 23.78
C ILE A 177 -11.62 1.89 25.29
N ALA A 178 -11.80 0.86 26.12
CA ALA A 178 -11.86 1.04 27.58
C ALA A 178 -10.56 1.57 28.15
N ALA A 179 -9.40 1.08 27.67
CA ALA A 179 -8.09 1.59 28.09
C ALA A 179 -7.86 3.03 27.61
N ALA A 180 -8.26 3.34 26.37
CA ALA A 180 -8.18 4.69 25.81
C ALA A 180 -8.98 5.71 26.59
N LYS A 181 -10.18 5.36 27.04
CA LYS A 181 -11.08 6.22 27.83
C LYS A 181 -10.77 6.19 29.34
N GLY A 182 -9.90 5.30 29.78
CA GLY A 182 -9.52 5.08 31.17
C GLY A 182 -8.05 5.38 31.45
N PRO A 183 -7.23 4.36 31.75
CA PRO A 183 -5.84 4.58 32.19
C PRO A 183 -4.93 5.26 31.16
N ALA A 184 -5.22 5.16 29.87
CA ALA A 184 -4.46 5.83 28.80
C ALA A 184 -5.08 7.14 28.31
N SER A 185 -6.17 7.64 28.94
CA SER A 185 -6.83 8.87 28.51
C SER A 185 -5.86 10.06 28.49
N GLY A 186 -5.86 10.80 27.37
CA GLY A 186 -4.90 11.89 27.14
C GLY A 186 -3.45 11.43 26.89
N ASN A 187 -3.23 10.13 26.75
CA ASN A 187 -1.92 9.52 26.48
C ASN A 187 -2.01 8.41 25.41
N ILE A 188 -2.95 8.54 24.50
CA ILE A 188 -3.17 7.62 23.38
C ILE A 188 -2.87 8.31 22.05
N SER A 189 -2.26 7.57 21.11
CA SER A 189 -2.26 7.93 19.70
C SER A 189 -3.13 6.97 18.88
N VAL A 190 -3.73 7.50 17.83
CA VAL A 190 -4.42 6.74 16.78
C VAL A 190 -3.76 7.00 15.44
N LEU A 191 -3.91 6.08 14.49
CA LEU A 191 -3.35 6.27 13.16
C LEU A 191 -3.98 7.49 12.46
N ASP A 192 -3.15 8.28 11.80
CA ASP A 192 -3.58 9.44 11.01
C ASP A 192 -4.12 9.00 9.64
N ALA A 193 -5.05 8.07 9.68
CA ALA A 193 -5.70 7.45 8.52
C ALA A 193 -7.22 7.35 8.76
N PRO A 194 -8.05 7.90 7.86
CA PRO A 194 -9.51 7.92 8.04
C PRO A 194 -10.13 6.54 8.26
N THR A 195 -9.70 5.55 7.49
CA THR A 195 -10.20 4.17 7.55
C THR A 195 -9.79 3.45 8.82
N ASP A 196 -8.54 3.59 9.24
CA ASP A 196 -8.03 2.96 10.46
C ASP A 196 -8.68 3.53 11.71
N LEU A 197 -8.82 4.86 11.76
CA LEU A 197 -9.48 5.53 12.89
C LEU A 197 -10.94 5.08 13.04
N THR A 198 -11.71 5.16 11.95
CA THR A 198 -13.14 4.77 11.96
C THR A 198 -13.31 3.26 12.10
N GLY A 199 -12.33 2.49 11.62
CA GLY A 199 -12.25 1.04 11.77
C GLY A 199 -12.37 0.57 13.21
N ILE A 200 -11.81 1.32 14.18
CA ILE A 200 -11.92 0.99 15.61
C ILE A 200 -13.37 0.77 16.01
N TYR A 201 -14.31 1.60 15.54
CA TYR A 201 -15.74 1.45 15.85
C TYR A 201 -16.32 0.19 15.21
N PHE A 202 -16.10 0.00 13.92
CA PHE A 202 -16.66 -1.11 13.17
C PHE A 202 -16.10 -2.44 13.65
N TRP A 203 -14.81 -2.53 13.84
CA TRP A 203 -14.12 -3.74 14.29
C TRP A 203 -14.52 -4.14 15.72
N ALA A 204 -14.63 -3.18 16.62
CA ALA A 204 -15.07 -3.43 18.00
C ALA A 204 -16.50 -3.99 18.09
N ASN A 205 -17.35 -3.60 17.14
CA ASN A 205 -18.75 -4.02 17.09
C ASN A 205 -18.99 -5.22 16.14
N GLY A 206 -17.96 -5.75 15.49
CA GLY A 206 -18.08 -6.84 14.51
C GLY A 206 -18.90 -6.46 13.27
N LEU A 207 -18.91 -5.17 12.92
CA LEU A 207 -19.65 -4.62 11.78
C LEU A 207 -18.80 -4.61 10.51
N ASP A 208 -19.47 -4.60 9.38
CA ASP A 208 -18.80 -4.37 8.10
C ASP A 208 -18.31 -2.91 8.01
N TRP A 209 -17.00 -2.72 8.04
CA TRP A 209 -16.37 -1.41 7.98
C TRP A 209 -16.31 -0.81 6.57
N THR A 210 -16.80 -1.57 5.57
CA THR A 210 -16.97 -1.08 4.19
C THR A 210 -18.41 -0.61 3.93
N THR A 211 -19.21 -0.51 4.98
CA THR A 211 -20.61 -0.12 4.91
C THR A 211 -20.81 1.26 4.26
N THR A 212 -21.89 1.39 3.51
CA THR A 212 -22.40 2.67 3.00
C THR A 212 -23.71 3.09 3.68
N ASP A 213 -24.14 2.33 4.73
CA ASP A 213 -25.35 2.64 5.49
C ASP A 213 -25.17 3.94 6.30
N PRO A 214 -25.97 4.99 6.03
CA PRO A 214 -25.85 6.26 6.73
C PRO A 214 -26.02 6.13 8.24
N ALA A 215 -26.89 5.24 8.72
CA ALA A 215 -27.13 5.09 10.16
C ALA A 215 -25.90 4.49 10.88
N GLN A 216 -25.18 3.55 10.24
CA GLN A 216 -23.94 3.01 10.77
C GLN A 216 -22.80 4.05 10.72
N LEU A 217 -22.73 4.85 9.65
CA LEU A 217 -21.75 5.93 9.53
C LEU A 217 -22.01 7.05 10.56
N ASP A 218 -23.26 7.39 10.84
CA ASP A 218 -23.62 8.38 11.87
C ASP A 218 -23.28 7.86 13.28
N ALA A 219 -23.49 6.58 13.56
CA ALA A 219 -23.08 5.96 14.81
C ALA A 219 -21.55 5.93 14.97
N CYS A 220 -20.84 5.62 13.89
CA CYS A 220 -19.38 5.71 13.84
C CYS A 220 -18.89 7.13 14.10
N GLU A 221 -19.49 8.16 13.47
CA GLU A 221 -19.14 9.55 13.72
C GLU A 221 -19.33 9.93 15.18
N LYS A 222 -20.51 9.61 15.74
CA LYS A 222 -20.80 9.90 17.14
C LYS A 222 -19.76 9.29 18.08
N PHE A 223 -19.42 8.03 17.87
CA PHE A 223 -18.40 7.34 18.66
C PHE A 223 -17.01 7.99 18.46
N THR A 224 -16.57 8.15 17.20
CA THR A 224 -15.23 8.62 16.90
C THR A 224 -14.99 10.05 17.37
N VAL A 225 -15.95 10.95 17.16
CA VAL A 225 -15.81 12.37 17.47
C VAL A 225 -16.11 12.68 18.95
N ASN A 226 -17.17 12.09 19.51
CA ASN A 226 -17.64 12.49 20.84
C ASN A 226 -17.14 11.56 21.95
N ASP A 227 -16.90 10.28 21.65
CA ASP A 227 -16.55 9.29 22.69
C ASP A 227 -15.07 8.92 22.69
N LEU A 228 -14.38 8.95 21.53
CA LEU A 228 -12.96 8.59 21.44
C LEU A 228 -12.04 9.80 21.34
N ALA A 229 -12.30 10.73 20.43
CA ALA A 229 -11.42 11.87 20.15
C ALA A 229 -11.04 12.70 21.38
N PRO A 230 -11.91 12.96 22.38
CA PRO A 230 -11.54 13.70 23.59
C PRO A 230 -10.43 13.06 24.43
N HIS A 231 -10.13 11.77 24.20
CA HIS A 231 -9.08 11.04 24.90
C HIS A 231 -7.79 10.92 24.09
N VAL A 232 -7.83 11.28 22.78
CA VAL A 232 -6.70 11.16 21.85
C VAL A 232 -5.74 12.32 22.02
N LYS A 233 -4.46 12.00 22.24
CA LYS A 233 -3.38 12.99 22.34
C LYS A 233 -2.82 13.34 20.96
N ALA A 234 -2.77 12.38 20.03
CA ALA A 234 -2.21 12.59 18.71
C ALA A 234 -2.79 11.64 17.65
N PHE A 235 -2.78 12.13 16.41
CA PHE A 235 -2.93 11.36 15.19
C PHE A 235 -1.52 11.13 14.63
N ASP A 236 -1.11 9.88 14.45
CA ASP A 236 0.29 9.52 14.23
C ASP A 236 0.44 8.63 13.00
N SER A 237 1.26 9.05 12.06
CA SER A 237 1.59 8.28 10.85
C SER A 237 2.85 7.40 11.03
N TYR A 238 3.52 7.50 12.19
CA TYR A 238 4.79 6.81 12.45
C TYR A 238 4.82 6.16 13.85
N PRO A 239 3.88 5.24 14.15
CA PRO A 239 3.72 4.68 15.50
C PRO A 239 4.96 3.95 16.02
N GLY A 240 5.78 3.36 15.13
CA GLY A 240 7.06 2.75 15.50
C GLY A 240 8.08 3.75 16.02
N ILE A 241 8.18 4.93 15.42
CA ILE A 241 9.06 6.01 15.89
C ILE A 241 8.56 6.54 17.24
N ALA A 242 7.25 6.79 17.34
CA ALA A 242 6.65 7.28 18.59
C ALA A 242 6.87 6.32 19.77
N LEU A 243 6.83 5.00 19.49
CA LEU A 243 7.15 3.97 20.49
C LEU A 243 8.58 4.10 21.01
N THR A 244 9.57 4.29 20.13
CA THR A 244 10.98 4.42 20.57
C THR A 244 11.22 5.64 21.46
N GLN A 245 10.41 6.67 21.28
CA GLN A 245 10.45 7.91 22.07
C GLN A 245 9.66 7.80 23.38
N GLY A 246 8.84 6.76 23.55
CA GLY A 246 7.98 6.58 24.71
C GLY A 246 6.87 7.63 24.82
N ASN A 247 6.35 8.09 23.68
CA ASN A 247 5.44 9.25 23.61
C ASN A 247 4.04 8.96 24.13
N TYR A 248 3.59 7.68 24.06
CA TYR A 248 2.22 7.29 24.35
C TYR A 248 2.15 6.05 25.22
N GLY A 249 1.11 5.96 26.04
CA GLY A 249 0.79 4.79 26.86
C GLY A 249 0.00 3.72 26.09
N LEU A 250 -0.67 4.12 25.01
CA LEU A 250 -1.43 3.25 24.11
C LEU A 250 -1.38 3.84 22.69
N SER A 251 -1.10 3.02 21.69
CA SER A 251 -1.03 3.47 20.30
C SER A 251 -1.73 2.49 19.40
N GLN A 252 -2.65 2.95 18.55
CA GLN A 252 -3.03 2.20 17.36
C GLN A 252 -1.83 2.15 16.41
N ALA A 253 -1.56 0.98 15.80
CA ALA A 253 -0.37 0.82 14.97
C ALA A 253 -0.55 -0.29 13.93
N TRP A 254 0.15 -0.16 12.81
CA TRP A 254 0.37 -1.27 11.87
C TRP A 254 1.41 -2.23 12.44
N ASN A 255 1.27 -3.52 12.15
CA ASN A 255 2.10 -4.57 12.74
C ASN A 255 3.61 -4.40 12.46
N GLY A 256 4.01 -4.00 11.26
CA GLY A 256 5.42 -3.83 10.90
C GLY A 256 6.04 -2.63 11.60
N ASP A 257 5.35 -1.47 11.60
CA ASP A 257 5.80 -0.28 12.35
C ASP A 257 5.94 -0.59 13.84
N ALA A 258 4.97 -1.29 14.40
CA ALA A 258 4.99 -1.75 15.78
C ALA A 258 6.21 -2.64 16.05
N ARG A 259 6.48 -3.59 15.14
CA ARG A 259 7.65 -4.47 15.23
C ARG A 259 8.95 -3.67 15.18
N GLN A 260 9.09 -2.75 14.24
CA GLN A 260 10.29 -1.90 14.12
C GLN A 260 10.50 -1.04 15.38
N GLY A 261 9.43 -0.49 15.93
CA GLY A 261 9.46 0.23 17.20
C GLY A 261 9.94 -0.64 18.36
N LEU A 262 9.45 -1.89 18.46
CA LEU A 262 9.89 -2.85 19.50
C LEU A 262 11.35 -3.28 19.31
N LEU A 263 11.83 -3.42 18.08
CA LEU A 263 13.24 -3.72 17.79
C LEU A 263 14.18 -2.57 18.17
N ALA A 264 13.73 -1.34 18.02
CA ALA A 264 14.53 -0.14 18.25
C ALA A 264 14.49 0.38 19.69
N THR A 265 13.45 0.03 20.47
CA THR A 265 13.35 0.49 21.86
C THR A 265 14.36 -0.21 22.78
N LYS A 266 14.82 0.49 23.84
CA LYS A 266 15.77 -0.04 24.81
C LYS A 266 15.19 -1.16 25.69
N ASP A 267 13.88 -1.11 25.94
CA ASP A 267 13.17 -2.10 26.78
C ASP A 267 11.87 -2.54 26.08
N PRO A 268 11.96 -3.49 25.15
CA PRO A 268 10.76 -4.01 24.47
C PRO A 268 9.84 -4.77 25.44
N SER A 269 10.38 -5.25 26.59
CA SER A 269 9.58 -5.98 27.57
C SER A 269 8.53 -5.11 28.28
N ARG A 270 8.71 -3.79 28.27
CA ARG A 270 7.76 -2.80 28.77
C ARG A 270 6.45 -2.78 27.97
N TYR A 271 6.53 -3.13 26.69
CA TYR A 271 5.41 -3.01 25.78
C TYR A 271 4.78 -4.37 25.46
N ALA A 272 3.55 -4.34 24.94
CA ALA A 272 2.91 -5.48 24.35
C ALA A 272 2.20 -5.06 23.06
N TRP A 273 2.32 -5.92 22.06
CA TRP A 273 1.53 -5.83 20.82
C TRP A 273 0.24 -6.63 20.97
N GLY A 274 -0.84 -6.18 20.36
CA GLY A 274 -2.11 -6.88 20.29
C GLY A 274 -2.85 -6.65 18.99
N LEU A 275 -3.61 -7.67 18.59
CA LEU A 275 -4.58 -7.62 17.48
C LEU A 275 -5.98 -7.68 18.05
N GLY A 276 -6.84 -6.83 17.50
CA GLY A 276 -8.22 -6.73 17.99
C GLY A 276 -9.13 -7.83 17.46
N THR A 277 -10.07 -8.20 18.29
CA THR A 277 -11.21 -9.05 17.94
C THR A 277 -12.51 -8.28 18.18
N PRO A 278 -13.66 -8.66 17.56
CA PRO A 278 -13.87 -9.82 16.67
C PRO A 278 -13.30 -9.66 15.26
N LEU A 279 -13.05 -8.44 14.78
CA LEU A 279 -12.49 -8.14 13.45
C LEU A 279 -11.33 -7.17 13.57
N THR A 280 -10.47 -7.14 12.55
CA THR A 280 -9.51 -6.08 12.32
C THR A 280 -9.21 -5.97 10.82
N GLU A 281 -8.43 -4.99 10.44
CA GLU A 281 -8.07 -4.74 9.06
C GLU A 281 -7.18 -5.85 8.47
N LEU A 282 -7.39 -6.13 7.18
CA LEU A 282 -6.40 -6.67 6.26
C LEU A 282 -6.08 -5.61 5.23
N TRP A 283 -4.83 -5.23 5.13
CA TRP A 283 -4.34 -4.43 4.00
C TRP A 283 -3.24 -5.20 3.26
N MET A 284 -3.08 -4.91 1.99
CA MET A 284 -2.03 -5.46 1.14
C MET A 284 -1.58 -4.37 0.16
N ASP A 285 -0.31 -4.04 0.20
CA ASP A 285 0.29 -3.13 -0.76
C ASP A 285 0.88 -3.90 -1.93
N ASN A 286 0.91 -3.26 -3.09
CA ASN A 286 1.19 -3.96 -4.33
C ASN A 286 2.17 -3.19 -5.21
N TRP A 287 3.11 -3.90 -5.81
CA TRP A 287 3.88 -3.41 -6.92
C TRP A 287 2.99 -3.26 -8.14
N THR A 288 2.95 -2.07 -8.71
CA THR A 288 2.23 -1.78 -9.96
C THR A 288 3.11 -0.96 -10.89
N ILE A 289 2.89 -1.10 -12.20
CA ILE A 289 3.56 -0.28 -13.23
C ILE A 289 2.58 0.81 -13.66
N VAL A 290 3.04 2.06 -13.62
CA VAL A 290 2.23 3.21 -14.06
C VAL A 290 2.00 3.14 -15.56
N LYS A 291 0.86 3.68 -16.04
CA LYS A 291 0.56 3.73 -17.46
C LYS A 291 1.61 4.53 -18.23
N ASN A 292 2.07 3.98 -19.38
CA ASN A 292 3.15 4.54 -20.19
C ASN A 292 4.42 4.86 -19.38
N PRO A 293 5.02 3.88 -18.67
CA PRO A 293 6.20 4.10 -17.87
C PRO A 293 7.39 4.48 -18.75
N PRO A 294 8.24 5.45 -18.36
CA PRO A 294 9.42 5.79 -19.14
C PRO A 294 10.46 4.66 -19.23
N HIS A 295 10.48 3.74 -18.24
CA HIS A 295 11.52 2.68 -18.15
C HIS A 295 10.87 1.29 -17.91
N PRO A 296 10.10 0.76 -18.89
CA PRO A 296 9.30 -0.46 -18.69
C PRO A 296 10.14 -1.72 -18.40
N ASN A 297 11.32 -1.87 -19.00
CA ASN A 297 12.14 -3.06 -18.76
C ASN A 297 12.75 -3.03 -17.35
N ALA A 298 13.19 -1.88 -16.87
CA ALA A 298 13.67 -1.71 -15.50
C ALA A 298 12.57 -1.93 -14.48
N ALA A 299 11.33 -1.49 -14.75
CA ALA A 299 10.17 -1.71 -13.87
C ALA A 299 9.85 -3.21 -13.72
N TYR A 300 9.75 -3.97 -14.81
CA TYR A 300 9.58 -5.42 -14.76
C TYR A 300 10.76 -6.12 -14.08
N GLY A 301 11.98 -5.66 -14.37
CA GLY A 301 13.21 -6.17 -13.76
C GLY A 301 13.20 -6.01 -12.24
N TRP A 302 12.76 -4.84 -11.74
CA TRP A 302 12.62 -4.60 -10.31
C TRP A 302 11.59 -5.53 -9.67
N ILE A 303 10.38 -5.62 -10.23
CA ILE A 303 9.33 -6.48 -9.67
C ILE A 303 9.81 -7.94 -9.64
N ASN A 304 10.48 -8.40 -10.69
CA ASN A 304 11.06 -9.74 -10.68
C ASN A 304 12.17 -9.90 -9.63
N PHE A 305 13.02 -8.88 -9.44
CA PHE A 305 14.13 -8.91 -8.49
C PHE A 305 13.67 -8.94 -7.05
N ILE A 306 12.69 -8.09 -6.66
CA ILE A 306 12.21 -8.01 -5.27
C ILE A 306 11.47 -9.28 -4.82
N LEU A 307 10.92 -10.05 -5.77
CA LEU A 307 10.28 -11.34 -5.51
C LEU A 307 11.28 -12.51 -5.36
N ASP A 308 12.60 -12.26 -5.41
CA ASP A 308 13.59 -13.26 -5.02
C ASP A 308 13.51 -13.50 -3.50
N PRO A 309 13.46 -14.77 -3.01
CA PRO A 309 13.30 -15.04 -1.58
C PRO A 309 14.38 -14.42 -0.69
N THR A 310 15.61 -14.28 -1.19
CA THR A 310 16.72 -13.68 -0.41
C THR A 310 16.57 -12.18 -0.29
N ILE A 311 16.15 -11.53 -1.38
CA ILE A 311 15.89 -10.08 -1.41
C ILE A 311 14.66 -9.75 -0.58
N SER A 312 13.58 -10.53 -0.76
CA SER A 312 12.34 -10.40 0.00
C SER A 312 12.55 -10.59 1.51
N LEU A 313 13.40 -11.52 1.93
CA LEU A 313 13.75 -11.70 3.34
C LEU A 313 14.45 -10.48 3.93
N GLN A 314 15.36 -9.88 3.18
CA GLN A 314 16.05 -8.65 3.59
C GLN A 314 15.06 -7.48 3.73
N ASP A 315 14.13 -7.35 2.80
CA ASP A 315 13.13 -6.30 2.83
C ASP A 315 12.15 -6.49 3.99
N LEU A 316 11.67 -7.72 4.22
CA LEU A 316 10.85 -8.08 5.37
C LEU A 316 11.53 -7.68 6.70
N GLU A 317 12.83 -7.91 6.85
CA GLU A 317 13.53 -7.53 8.07
C GLU A 317 13.50 -6.02 8.29
N PHE A 318 13.61 -5.26 7.21
CA PHE A 318 13.62 -3.80 7.24
C PHE A 318 12.24 -3.21 7.57
N HIS A 319 11.18 -3.56 6.82
CA HIS A 319 9.86 -2.96 7.00
C HIS A 319 8.96 -3.71 8.00
N GLY A 320 9.21 -4.99 8.26
CA GLY A 320 8.50 -5.76 9.28
C GLY A 320 7.19 -6.39 8.83
N TYR A 321 6.88 -6.42 7.54
CA TYR A 321 5.65 -6.98 6.99
C TYR A 321 5.88 -8.29 6.24
N ASN A 322 4.82 -9.11 6.08
CA ASN A 322 4.88 -10.37 5.35
C ASN A 322 4.82 -10.10 3.84
N THR A 323 5.86 -10.48 3.13
CA THR A 323 5.98 -10.29 1.68
C THR A 323 5.23 -11.31 0.84
N GLY A 324 4.63 -12.31 1.47
CA GLY A 324 3.91 -13.38 0.77
C GLY A 324 4.79 -14.38 0.01
N ILE A 325 6.11 -14.29 0.12
CA ILE A 325 7.04 -15.17 -0.61
C ILE A 325 7.20 -16.52 0.12
N THR A 326 7.18 -17.59 -0.65
CA THR A 326 7.38 -18.96 -0.16
C THR A 326 8.77 -19.13 0.45
N GLY A 327 8.84 -19.76 1.63
CA GLY A 327 10.11 -20.05 2.33
C GLY A 327 10.68 -18.89 3.15
N VAL A 328 10.14 -17.67 3.02
CA VAL A 328 10.65 -16.50 3.78
C VAL A 328 10.37 -16.63 5.27
N LYS A 329 9.26 -17.24 5.69
CA LYS A 329 8.97 -17.51 7.10
C LYS A 329 10.03 -18.41 7.75
N GLU A 330 10.33 -19.52 7.11
CA GLU A 330 11.34 -20.49 7.56
C GLU A 330 12.73 -19.86 7.59
N ALA A 331 13.06 -19.05 6.57
CA ALA A 331 14.33 -18.33 6.51
C ALA A 331 14.45 -17.29 7.62
N ALA A 332 13.40 -16.53 7.92
CA ALA A 332 13.36 -15.58 9.03
C ALA A 332 13.51 -16.26 10.39
N GLN A 333 12.89 -17.43 10.57
CA GLN A 333 13.05 -18.27 11.78
C GLN A 333 14.50 -18.76 11.92
N ALA A 334 15.09 -19.28 10.84
CA ALA A 334 16.48 -19.74 10.83
C ALA A 334 17.48 -18.61 11.12
N ALA A 335 17.17 -17.39 10.65
CA ALA A 335 17.95 -16.18 10.93
C ALA A 335 17.70 -15.58 12.33
N ASN A 336 16.83 -16.19 13.15
CA ASN A 336 16.45 -15.74 14.49
C ASN A 336 15.89 -14.30 14.54
N PHE A 337 15.12 -13.89 13.53
CA PHE A 337 14.42 -12.61 13.55
C PHE A 337 13.48 -12.54 14.75
N LYS A 338 13.37 -11.36 15.34
CA LYS A 338 12.55 -11.15 16.54
C LYS A 338 11.11 -10.77 16.17
N PHE A 339 10.17 -11.06 17.08
CA PHE A 339 8.76 -10.69 16.97
C PHE A 339 8.11 -11.19 15.65
N LEU A 340 8.41 -12.44 15.27
CA LEU A 340 7.88 -13.03 14.03
C LEU A 340 6.38 -13.30 14.08
N ASP A 341 5.80 -13.40 15.24
CA ASP A 341 4.35 -13.48 15.48
C ASP A 341 3.59 -12.20 15.06
N MET A 342 4.32 -11.08 14.96
CA MET A 342 3.81 -9.82 14.40
C MET A 342 3.87 -9.77 12.88
N VAL A 343 4.58 -10.68 12.24
CA VAL A 343 4.78 -10.75 10.78
C VAL A 343 3.99 -11.91 10.16
N PHE A 344 4.04 -13.07 10.82
CA PHE A 344 3.42 -14.31 10.34
C PHE A 344 2.29 -14.72 11.27
N PHE A 345 1.10 -14.22 10.94
CA PHE A 345 -0.09 -14.48 11.72
C PHE A 345 -0.54 -15.95 11.62
N SER A 346 -1.21 -16.43 12.66
CA SER A 346 -1.88 -17.74 12.64
C SER A 346 -3.15 -17.68 11.80
N ASP A 347 -3.61 -18.84 11.31
CA ASP A 347 -4.86 -18.95 10.55
C ASP A 347 -6.06 -18.40 11.34
N ALA A 348 -6.07 -18.58 12.65
CA ALA A 348 -7.12 -18.06 13.52
C ALA A 348 -7.13 -16.52 13.57
N GLN A 349 -5.97 -15.87 13.53
CA GLN A 349 -5.86 -14.41 13.43
C GLN A 349 -6.30 -13.93 12.04
N VAL A 350 -5.77 -14.55 10.97
CA VAL A 350 -6.13 -14.19 9.59
C VAL A 350 -7.63 -14.32 9.35
N ALA A 351 -8.30 -15.30 9.97
CA ALA A 351 -9.74 -15.46 9.86
C ALA A 351 -10.55 -14.27 10.42
N THR A 352 -9.96 -13.42 11.26
CA THR A 352 -10.59 -12.18 11.76
C THR A 352 -10.30 -10.96 10.89
N PHE A 353 -9.40 -11.05 9.93
CA PHE A 353 -9.00 -9.93 9.10
C PHE A 353 -10.02 -9.68 7.98
N ARG A 354 -10.28 -8.42 7.70
CA ARG A 354 -11.19 -7.99 6.62
C ARG A 354 -10.55 -6.86 5.82
N ALA A 355 -10.49 -7.03 4.52
CA ALA A 355 -10.06 -5.97 3.62
C ALA A 355 -11.06 -4.81 3.63
N GLY A 356 -10.56 -3.60 3.43
CA GLY A 356 -11.37 -2.42 3.19
C GLY A 356 -11.96 -2.39 1.78
N ALA A 357 -12.61 -1.29 1.44
CA ALA A 357 -13.07 -1.00 0.09
C ALA A 357 -13.06 0.50 -0.16
N VAL A 358 -12.76 0.90 -1.39
CA VAL A 358 -12.99 2.27 -1.87
C VAL A 358 -14.40 2.33 -2.42
N ASN A 359 -15.28 3.09 -1.79
CA ASN A 359 -16.69 3.21 -2.16
C ASN A 359 -17.24 4.62 -1.88
N SER A 360 -18.55 4.80 -2.01
CA SER A 360 -19.22 6.10 -1.79
C SER A 360 -19.14 6.63 -0.35
N ALA A 361 -18.77 5.82 0.62
CA ALA A 361 -18.59 6.26 2.01
C ALA A 361 -17.23 6.90 2.28
N ASN A 362 -16.25 6.77 1.40
CA ASN A 362 -14.88 7.25 1.66
C ASN A 362 -14.83 8.73 2.06
N GLN A 363 -15.57 9.61 1.34
CA GLN A 363 -15.60 11.02 1.71
C GLN A 363 -16.19 11.23 3.11
N ARG A 364 -17.20 10.43 3.49
CA ARG A 364 -17.79 10.50 4.82
C ARG A 364 -16.80 10.09 5.91
N LEU A 365 -15.96 9.07 5.67
CA LEU A 365 -14.90 8.66 6.60
C LEU A 365 -13.83 9.76 6.77
N VAL A 366 -13.45 10.42 5.68
CA VAL A 366 -12.56 11.59 5.73
C VAL A 366 -13.18 12.73 6.54
N ASP A 367 -14.47 13.01 6.38
CA ASP A 367 -15.17 14.06 7.14
C ASP A 367 -15.21 13.72 8.63
N ILE A 368 -15.44 12.45 9.01
CA ILE A 368 -15.40 11.96 10.40
C ILE A 368 -14.01 12.16 11.00
N TRP A 369 -12.97 11.76 10.27
CA TRP A 369 -11.58 11.92 10.67
C TRP A 369 -11.21 13.39 10.90
N ASN A 370 -11.59 14.31 10.00
CA ASN A 370 -11.39 15.73 10.18
C ASN A 370 -12.08 16.28 11.43
N LYS A 371 -13.34 15.88 11.68
CA LYS A 371 -14.08 16.26 12.88
C LYS A 371 -13.42 15.72 14.16
N ALA A 372 -12.92 14.49 14.13
CA ALA A 372 -12.22 13.89 15.25
C ALA A 372 -10.92 14.65 15.58
N LYS A 373 -10.15 15.03 14.55
CA LYS A 373 -8.93 15.88 14.74
C LYS A 373 -9.26 17.21 15.36
N ALA A 374 -10.35 17.84 14.93
CA ALA A 374 -10.80 19.10 15.52
C ALA A 374 -11.26 18.94 16.98
N ALA A 375 -11.93 17.82 17.31
CA ALA A 375 -12.41 17.55 18.66
C ALA A 375 -11.28 17.18 19.65
N ALA A 376 -10.21 16.55 19.19
CA ALA A 376 -9.03 16.23 20.01
C ALA A 376 -8.14 17.45 20.30
N GLY A 377 -8.17 18.48 19.45
CA GLY A 377 -7.37 19.70 19.60
C GLY A 377 -8.07 20.83 20.39
N GLY A 378 -9.29 20.59 20.93
CA GLY A 378 -10.10 21.56 21.65
C GLY A 378 -9.84 21.62 23.15
#